data_e90c769258100f7c5ab7796543c0d957
#
_entry.id   e90c769258100f7c5ab7796543c0d957
#
_cell.length_a   1.000
_cell.length_b   1.000
_cell.length_c   1.000
_cell.angle_alpha   90.00
_cell.angle_beta   90.00
_cell.angle_gamma   90.00
#
_symmetry.space_group_name_H-M   'P 1'
#
loop_
_entity.id
_entity.type
_entity.pdbx_description
1 polymer ?
#
loop_
_entity_poly.entity_id
_entity_poly.type
_entity_poly.pdbx_seq_one_letter_code
_entity_poly.pdbx_strand_id
1 'polypeptide(L)'
;MTKIIACIDGSITSPAVCKASAWVSYKLQAPLDLLHVLDKTEYPKPENSKNLSGNIGLGSREHLLEELVELDEKRSRLALEHGKNILQDARALAQQHGAVEVTTHQRHGGLMETLSDLQDDTRVLVLGRQGQAHENETHSLGSHLENVIRALNKPILITLPEFNAPQRFMIAYDGSETATKALEKVAESDLLKGMPAHIVMVAEDDNNHQAQLNSAEQRLISAGFDATAALIQGAVESALHQYQRDNDIDLMVMGAYGHSRIRQFLVGSNTAKMVRMSDIPILLLR
;
A
#
# COMPACT_ATOMS: atom_id res chain seq x y z
N MET A 1 12.28 -17.97 -1.12
CA MET A 1 12.79 -16.80 -0.37
C MET A 1 11.76 -15.69 -0.56
N THR A 2 11.22 -15.14 0.51
CA THR A 2 10.19 -14.10 0.41
C THR A 2 10.79 -12.79 -0.10
N LYS A 3 10.05 -12.05 -0.92
CA LYS A 3 10.48 -10.85 -1.62
C LYS A 3 9.60 -9.64 -1.31
N ILE A 4 10.09 -8.47 -1.62
CA ILE A 4 9.31 -7.23 -1.63
C ILE A 4 8.55 -7.19 -2.95
N ILE A 5 7.25 -6.96 -2.91
CA ILE A 5 6.43 -6.76 -4.11
C ILE A 5 6.00 -5.29 -4.16
N ALA A 6 6.24 -4.62 -5.27
CA ALA A 6 5.83 -3.24 -5.49
C ALA A 6 4.90 -3.17 -6.71
N CYS A 7 3.69 -2.66 -6.53
CA CYS A 7 2.75 -2.49 -7.63
C CYS A 7 2.96 -1.15 -8.32
N ILE A 8 3.25 -1.20 -9.61
CA ILE A 8 3.56 -0.06 -10.47
C ILE A 8 2.49 0.05 -11.55
N ASP A 9 1.77 1.15 -11.59
CA ASP A 9 0.68 1.41 -12.53
C ASP A 9 0.96 2.56 -13.52
N GLY A 10 2.12 3.22 -13.38
CA GLY A 10 2.48 4.38 -14.18
C GLY A 10 1.88 5.71 -13.71
N SER A 11 1.14 5.70 -12.58
CA SER A 11 0.59 6.92 -11.96
C SER A 11 1.67 7.82 -11.38
N ILE A 12 1.26 9.02 -10.94
CA ILE A 12 2.14 9.99 -10.26
C ILE A 12 2.78 9.43 -8.98
N THR A 13 2.19 8.37 -8.38
CA THR A 13 2.72 7.71 -7.19
C THR A 13 3.78 6.65 -7.51
N SER A 14 3.88 6.18 -8.75
CA SER A 14 4.83 5.12 -9.13
C SER A 14 6.28 5.42 -8.78
N PRO A 15 6.82 6.65 -8.94
CA PRO A 15 8.18 6.97 -8.51
C PRO A 15 8.38 6.83 -6.98
N ALA A 16 7.37 7.22 -6.19
CA ALA A 16 7.41 7.07 -4.74
C ALA A 16 7.36 5.60 -4.32
N VAL A 17 6.54 4.78 -4.99
CA VAL A 17 6.48 3.32 -4.79
C VAL A 17 7.84 2.68 -5.09
N CYS A 18 8.51 3.07 -6.18
CA CYS A 18 9.86 2.59 -6.51
C CYS A 18 10.88 2.94 -5.43
N LYS A 19 10.91 4.19 -4.97
CA LYS A 19 11.84 4.65 -3.92
C LYS A 19 11.58 3.93 -2.60
N ALA A 20 10.31 3.82 -2.20
CA ALA A 20 9.92 3.14 -0.97
C ALA A 20 10.24 1.65 -1.00
N SER A 21 9.95 0.96 -2.10
CA SER A 21 10.26 -0.45 -2.26
C SER A 21 11.77 -0.73 -2.31
N ALA A 22 12.55 0.17 -2.94
CA ALA A 22 14.01 0.09 -2.91
C ALA A 22 14.55 0.27 -1.49
N TRP A 23 14.03 1.22 -0.72
CA TRP A 23 14.37 1.41 0.69
C TRP A 23 14.06 0.17 1.54
N VAL A 24 12.86 -0.43 1.39
CA VAL A 24 12.47 -1.66 2.08
C VAL A 24 13.38 -2.82 1.68
N SER A 25 13.66 -2.99 0.38
CA SER A 25 14.55 -4.01 -0.17
C SER A 25 15.96 -3.90 0.42
N TYR A 26 16.51 -2.69 0.44
CA TYR A 26 17.82 -2.39 1.03
C TYR A 26 17.87 -2.71 2.54
N LYS A 27 16.88 -2.21 3.31
CA LYS A 27 16.81 -2.41 4.77
C LYS A 27 16.67 -3.88 5.14
N LEU A 28 15.86 -4.63 4.42
CA LEU A 28 15.59 -6.05 4.70
C LEU A 28 16.52 -7.01 3.96
N GLN A 29 17.45 -6.50 3.12
CA GLN A 29 18.32 -7.30 2.25
C GLN A 29 17.54 -8.38 1.49
N ALA A 30 16.39 -7.99 0.92
CA ALA A 30 15.45 -8.87 0.25
C ALA A 30 15.26 -8.48 -1.22
N PRO A 31 15.10 -9.47 -2.14
CA PRO A 31 14.82 -9.20 -3.55
C PRO A 31 13.57 -8.34 -3.74
N LEU A 32 13.60 -7.46 -4.74
CA LEU A 32 12.48 -6.61 -5.14
C LEU A 32 11.86 -7.11 -6.45
N ASP A 33 10.55 -7.29 -6.45
CA ASP A 33 9.76 -7.65 -7.60
C ASP A 33 8.79 -6.50 -7.95
N LEU A 34 9.01 -5.86 -9.08
CA LEU A 34 8.16 -4.78 -9.60
C LEU A 34 7.05 -5.41 -10.44
N LEU A 35 5.82 -5.28 -9.98
CA LEU A 35 4.63 -5.88 -10.57
C LEU A 35 3.79 -4.82 -11.27
N HIS A 36 3.49 -5.03 -12.55
CA HIS A 36 2.49 -4.28 -13.29
C HIS A 36 1.35 -5.19 -13.70
N VAL A 37 0.12 -4.86 -13.32
CA VAL A 37 -1.07 -5.65 -13.65
C VAL A 37 -1.92 -4.89 -14.66
N LEU A 38 -2.15 -5.53 -15.80
CA LEU A 38 -3.02 -5.03 -16.87
C LEU A 38 -4.44 -5.50 -16.60
N ASP A 39 -5.25 -4.65 -15.98
CA ASP A 39 -6.66 -4.94 -15.75
C ASP A 39 -7.49 -4.54 -16.98
N LYS A 40 -8.14 -5.53 -17.59
CA LYS A 40 -9.02 -5.29 -18.75
C LYS A 40 -10.26 -4.45 -18.40
N THR A 41 -10.62 -4.35 -17.13
CA THR A 41 -11.77 -3.56 -16.68
C THR A 41 -11.49 -2.06 -16.62
N GLU A 42 -10.22 -1.67 -16.52
CA GLU A 42 -9.79 -0.27 -16.51
C GLU A 42 -9.74 0.35 -17.92
N TYR A 43 -9.75 -0.47 -18.96
CA TYR A 43 -9.86 0.06 -20.32
C TYR A 43 -11.34 0.28 -20.66
N PRO A 44 -11.76 1.55 -20.88
CA PRO A 44 -13.15 1.83 -21.21
C PRO A 44 -13.55 1.07 -22.47
N LYS A 45 -14.47 0.12 -22.30
CA LYS A 45 -15.17 -0.45 -23.45
C LYS A 45 -15.90 0.73 -24.13
N PRO A 46 -15.84 0.85 -25.47
CA PRO A 46 -16.59 1.90 -26.13
C PRO A 46 -18.06 1.78 -25.69
N GLU A 47 -18.60 2.85 -25.09
CA GLU A 47 -19.99 2.89 -24.60
C GLU A 47 -21.01 2.57 -25.68
N ASN A 48 -20.62 2.65 -26.95
CA ASN A 48 -21.46 2.37 -28.13
C ASN A 48 -21.67 0.89 -28.47
N SER A 49 -21.06 -0.07 -27.74
CA SER A 49 -21.30 -1.49 -28.05
C SER A 49 -22.70 -1.99 -27.67
N LYS A 50 -23.47 -1.21 -26.92
CA LYS A 50 -24.84 -1.59 -26.49
C LYS A 50 -25.96 -1.18 -27.47
N ASN A 51 -25.70 -0.34 -28.47
CA ASN A 51 -26.74 0.20 -29.36
C ASN A 51 -26.59 -0.18 -30.85
N LEU A 52 -25.89 -1.26 -31.18
CA LEU A 52 -25.81 -1.80 -32.54
C LEU A 52 -27.03 -2.67 -32.94
N SER A 53 -28.15 -2.55 -32.23
CA SER A 53 -29.36 -3.34 -32.49
C SER A 53 -30.30 -2.75 -33.55
N GLY A 54 -29.92 -1.68 -34.24
CA GLY A 54 -30.73 -1.08 -35.32
C GLY A 54 -30.22 -1.44 -36.69
N ASN A 55 -30.93 -2.31 -37.38
CA ASN A 55 -31.03 -2.49 -38.85
C ASN A 55 -29.72 -2.45 -39.66
N ILE A 56 -28.64 -3.09 -39.18
CA ILE A 56 -27.39 -3.24 -39.92
C ILE A 56 -27.43 -4.59 -40.63
N GLY A 57 -27.26 -4.60 -41.98
CA GLY A 57 -27.20 -5.82 -42.77
C GLY A 57 -26.10 -6.78 -42.27
N LEU A 58 -26.33 -8.10 -42.42
CA LEU A 58 -25.44 -9.14 -41.91
C LEU A 58 -23.96 -8.94 -42.27
N GLY A 59 -23.64 -8.52 -43.51
CA GLY A 59 -22.26 -8.28 -43.95
C GLY A 59 -21.59 -7.06 -43.28
N SER A 60 -22.37 -5.99 -42.96
CA SER A 60 -21.84 -4.82 -42.27
C SER A 60 -21.56 -5.09 -40.79
N ARG A 61 -22.30 -6.05 -40.20
CA ARG A 61 -22.07 -6.49 -38.81
C ARG A 61 -20.78 -7.31 -38.67
N GLU A 62 -20.51 -8.17 -39.64
CA GLU A 62 -19.31 -9.00 -39.66
C GLU A 62 -18.05 -8.14 -39.81
N HIS A 63 -18.06 -7.16 -40.73
CA HIS A 63 -16.98 -6.20 -40.92
C HIS A 63 -16.72 -5.32 -39.64
N LEU A 64 -17.78 -4.86 -38.97
CA LEU A 64 -17.64 -4.14 -37.72
C LEU A 64 -17.05 -4.97 -36.58
N LEU A 65 -17.40 -6.26 -36.52
CA LEU A 65 -16.81 -7.19 -35.53
C LEU A 65 -15.32 -7.41 -35.80
N GLU A 66 -14.94 -7.57 -37.08
CA GLU A 66 -13.53 -7.68 -37.47
C GLU A 66 -12.73 -6.41 -37.10
N GLU A 67 -13.26 -5.23 -37.41
CA GLU A 67 -12.63 -3.96 -37.03
C GLU A 67 -12.50 -3.83 -35.48
N LEU A 68 -13.50 -4.22 -34.71
CA LEU A 68 -13.44 -4.21 -33.25
C LEU A 68 -12.36 -5.16 -32.72
N VAL A 69 -12.23 -6.37 -33.29
CA VAL A 69 -11.19 -7.32 -32.92
C VAL A 69 -9.80 -6.74 -33.21
N GLU A 70 -9.60 -6.17 -34.41
CA GLU A 70 -8.32 -5.54 -34.74
C GLU A 70 -7.96 -4.37 -33.82
N LEU A 71 -8.94 -3.55 -33.44
CA LEU A 71 -8.74 -2.46 -32.49
C LEU A 71 -8.37 -2.97 -31.10
N ASP A 72 -9.03 -4.03 -30.63
CA ASP A 72 -8.74 -4.65 -29.33
C ASP A 72 -7.35 -5.30 -29.31
N GLU A 73 -6.93 -5.93 -30.41
CA GLU A 73 -5.58 -6.47 -30.55
C GLU A 73 -4.52 -5.36 -30.52
N LYS A 74 -4.74 -4.26 -31.26
CA LYS A 74 -3.83 -3.11 -31.29
C LYS A 74 -3.72 -2.46 -29.91
N ARG A 75 -4.85 -2.28 -29.20
CA ARG A 75 -4.88 -1.75 -27.83
C ARG A 75 -4.13 -2.65 -26.86
N SER A 76 -4.38 -3.95 -26.91
CA SER A 76 -3.71 -4.93 -26.04
C SER A 76 -2.21 -4.93 -26.26
N ARG A 77 -1.75 -4.84 -27.50
CA ARG A 77 -0.32 -4.76 -27.82
C ARG A 77 0.32 -3.47 -27.30
N LEU A 78 -0.36 -2.32 -27.48
CA LEU A 78 0.12 -1.03 -26.97
C LEU A 78 0.16 -1.01 -25.45
N ALA A 79 -0.84 -1.56 -24.77
CA ALA A 79 -0.87 -1.67 -23.32
C ALA A 79 0.28 -2.55 -22.78
N LEU A 80 0.56 -3.68 -23.45
CA LEU A 80 1.70 -4.52 -23.12
C LEU A 80 3.04 -3.79 -23.27
N GLU A 81 3.22 -3.06 -24.36
CA GLU A 81 4.44 -2.30 -24.63
C GLU A 81 4.60 -1.15 -23.64
N HIS A 82 3.52 -0.42 -23.36
CA HIS A 82 3.51 0.63 -22.35
C HIS A 82 3.87 0.10 -20.97
N GLY A 83 3.27 -1.00 -20.53
CA GLY A 83 3.60 -1.62 -19.25
C GLY A 83 5.05 -2.10 -19.13
N LYS A 84 5.64 -2.59 -20.24
CA LYS A 84 7.08 -2.92 -20.28
C LYS A 84 7.95 -1.69 -20.06
N ASN A 85 7.62 -0.57 -20.69
CA ASN A 85 8.35 0.69 -20.54
C ASN A 85 8.24 1.21 -19.10
N ILE A 86 7.04 1.22 -18.54
CA ILE A 86 6.82 1.57 -17.11
C ILE A 86 7.70 0.73 -16.20
N LEU A 87 7.72 -0.59 -16.39
CA LEU A 87 8.54 -1.49 -15.56
C LEU A 87 10.04 -1.30 -15.77
N GLN A 88 10.47 -0.94 -16.98
CA GLN A 88 11.89 -0.66 -17.27
C GLN A 88 12.35 0.61 -16.55
N ASP A 89 11.55 1.68 -16.60
CA ASP A 89 11.83 2.93 -15.89
C ASP A 89 11.82 2.73 -14.39
N ALA A 90 10.82 2.00 -13.87
CA ALA A 90 10.72 1.64 -12.46
C ALA A 90 11.92 0.82 -11.97
N ARG A 91 12.39 -0.14 -12.78
CA ARG A 91 13.58 -0.94 -12.48
C ARG A 91 14.83 -0.07 -12.38
N ALA A 92 15.04 0.82 -13.34
CA ALA A 92 16.18 1.73 -13.33
C ALA A 92 16.16 2.62 -12.07
N LEU A 93 14.99 3.18 -11.73
CA LEU A 93 14.81 4.01 -10.55
C LEU A 93 15.05 3.23 -9.25
N ALA A 94 14.51 2.03 -9.12
CA ALA A 94 14.72 1.19 -7.93
C ALA A 94 16.19 0.81 -7.75
N GLN A 95 16.90 0.47 -8.83
CA GLN A 95 18.34 0.17 -8.80
C GLN A 95 19.15 1.40 -8.40
N GLN A 96 18.82 2.58 -8.91
CA GLN A 96 19.46 3.84 -8.53
C GLN A 96 19.32 4.13 -7.03
N HIS A 97 18.21 3.70 -6.42
CA HIS A 97 17.94 3.86 -5.00
C HIS A 97 18.40 2.67 -4.13
N GLY A 98 19.24 1.78 -4.67
CA GLY A 98 19.93 0.73 -3.91
C GLY A 98 19.10 -0.53 -3.65
N ALA A 99 18.04 -0.79 -4.42
CA ALA A 99 17.29 -2.03 -4.30
C ALA A 99 18.18 -3.25 -4.59
N VAL A 100 17.99 -4.31 -3.79
CA VAL A 100 18.69 -5.57 -3.95
C VAL A 100 17.95 -6.42 -4.97
N GLU A 101 18.63 -6.94 -5.98
CA GLU A 101 18.10 -7.91 -6.95
C GLU A 101 16.70 -7.58 -7.48
N VAL A 102 16.62 -6.66 -8.46
CA VAL A 102 15.34 -6.17 -9.00
C VAL A 102 14.86 -7.04 -10.16
N THR A 103 13.69 -7.64 -10.00
CA THR A 103 12.95 -8.34 -11.07
C THR A 103 11.70 -7.56 -11.46
N THR A 104 11.18 -7.83 -12.65
CA THR A 104 9.97 -7.18 -13.17
C THR A 104 9.00 -8.23 -13.69
N HIS A 105 7.74 -8.11 -13.32
CA HIS A 105 6.67 -8.98 -13.79
C HIS A 105 5.49 -8.16 -14.30
N GLN A 106 5.00 -8.54 -15.47
CA GLN A 106 3.75 -8.03 -16.02
C GLN A 106 2.73 -9.14 -16.07
N ARG A 107 1.55 -8.92 -15.53
CA ARG A 107 0.45 -9.89 -15.51
C ARG A 107 -0.83 -9.30 -16.07
N HIS A 108 -1.67 -10.16 -16.66
CA HIS A 108 -3.02 -9.83 -17.06
C HIS A 108 -4.01 -10.34 -16.03
N GLY A 109 -5.06 -9.58 -15.77
CA GLY A 109 -6.13 -9.95 -14.84
C GLY A 109 -6.34 -8.94 -13.73
N GLY A 110 -7.07 -9.34 -12.70
CA GLY A 110 -7.33 -8.46 -11.56
C GLY A 110 -6.12 -8.35 -10.62
N LEU A 111 -5.89 -7.16 -10.08
CA LEU A 111 -4.82 -6.91 -9.11
C LEU A 111 -4.96 -7.82 -7.88
N MET A 112 -6.18 -7.97 -7.36
CA MET A 112 -6.45 -8.78 -6.17
C MET A 112 -6.12 -10.26 -6.35
N GLU A 113 -6.52 -10.83 -7.49
CA GLU A 113 -6.22 -12.22 -7.84
C GLU A 113 -4.71 -12.44 -7.94
N THR A 114 -4.03 -11.56 -8.67
CA THR A 114 -2.57 -11.60 -8.81
C THR A 114 -1.85 -11.52 -7.48
N LEU A 115 -2.25 -10.62 -6.58
CA LEU A 115 -1.62 -10.46 -5.27
C LEU A 115 -1.93 -11.62 -4.33
N SER A 116 -3.11 -12.22 -4.44
CA SER A 116 -3.46 -13.44 -3.69
C SER A 116 -2.59 -14.62 -4.08
N ASP A 117 -2.31 -14.80 -5.38
CA ASP A 117 -1.41 -15.84 -5.89
C ASP A 117 0.04 -15.65 -5.40
N LEU A 118 0.46 -14.41 -5.24
CA LEU A 118 1.83 -14.05 -4.82
C LEU A 118 1.97 -13.91 -3.30
N GLN A 119 0.89 -14.11 -2.55
CA GLN A 119 0.88 -13.82 -1.11
C GLN A 119 1.97 -14.58 -0.34
N ASP A 120 2.17 -15.87 -0.62
CA ASP A 120 3.13 -16.69 0.12
C ASP A 120 4.58 -16.27 -0.11
N ASP A 121 4.89 -15.75 -1.27
CA ASP A 121 6.20 -15.22 -1.63
C ASP A 121 6.43 -13.77 -1.17
N THR A 122 5.38 -13.09 -0.70
CA THR A 122 5.43 -11.69 -0.29
C THR A 122 5.93 -11.54 1.14
N ARG A 123 7.00 -10.75 1.35
CA ARG A 123 7.46 -10.28 2.66
C ARG A 123 6.85 -8.94 3.04
N VAL A 124 6.86 -7.98 2.13
CA VAL A 124 6.21 -6.67 2.24
C VAL A 124 5.64 -6.29 0.89
N LEU A 125 4.40 -5.81 0.88
CA LEU A 125 3.77 -5.22 -0.30
C LEU A 125 3.90 -3.70 -0.24
N VAL A 126 4.28 -3.06 -1.36
CA VAL A 126 4.38 -1.60 -1.46
C VAL A 126 3.40 -1.11 -2.52
N LEU A 127 2.57 -0.16 -2.15
CA LEU A 127 1.50 0.41 -2.98
C LEU A 127 1.46 1.93 -2.88
N GLY A 128 1.04 2.59 -3.95
CA GLY A 128 0.62 3.99 -3.89
C GLY A 128 -0.78 4.12 -3.25
N ARG A 129 -1.00 5.21 -2.52
CA ARG A 129 -2.34 5.52 -1.99
C ARG A 129 -3.35 5.77 -3.10
N GLN A 130 -2.91 6.38 -4.19
CA GLN A 130 -3.70 6.71 -5.37
C GLN A 130 -3.14 5.99 -6.58
N GLY A 131 -4.02 5.45 -7.42
CA GLY A 131 -3.67 4.92 -8.73
C GLY A 131 -4.03 5.89 -9.85
N GLN A 132 -3.75 5.52 -11.08
CA GLN A 132 -3.95 6.33 -12.28
C GLN A 132 -5.38 6.88 -12.42
N ALA A 133 -6.40 6.13 -11.99
CA ALA A 133 -7.81 6.55 -12.06
C ALA A 133 -8.18 7.70 -11.11
N HIS A 134 -7.39 8.00 -10.09
CA HIS A 134 -7.69 8.95 -9.01
C HIS A 134 -6.60 10.00 -8.79
N GLU A 135 -5.75 10.25 -9.79
CA GLU A 135 -4.61 11.18 -9.68
C GLU A 135 -4.99 12.61 -9.27
N ASN A 136 -6.21 13.05 -9.63
CA ASN A 136 -6.68 14.42 -9.39
C ASN A 136 -7.51 14.58 -8.12
N GLU A 137 -7.72 13.53 -7.35
CA GLU A 137 -8.55 13.57 -6.15
C GLU A 137 -7.69 13.58 -4.89
N THR A 138 -7.56 14.74 -4.26
CA THR A 138 -6.92 14.85 -2.93
C THR A 138 -7.71 14.02 -1.92
N HIS A 139 -7.04 13.12 -1.19
CA HIS A 139 -7.64 12.23 -0.18
C HIS A 139 -8.55 11.10 -0.72
N SER A 140 -8.52 10.77 -2.01
CA SER A 140 -9.13 9.54 -2.49
C SER A 140 -8.22 8.32 -2.21
N LEU A 141 -8.84 7.17 -1.99
CA LEU A 141 -8.15 5.89 -2.00
C LEU A 141 -8.30 5.28 -3.39
N GLY A 142 -7.22 4.70 -3.91
CA GLY A 142 -7.31 3.91 -5.13
C GLY A 142 -8.38 2.82 -5.00
N SER A 143 -9.14 2.59 -6.06
CA SER A 143 -10.29 1.67 -6.08
C SER A 143 -9.98 0.27 -5.56
N HIS A 144 -8.74 -0.17 -5.71
CA HIS A 144 -8.28 -1.50 -5.30
C HIS A 144 -7.63 -1.53 -3.91
N LEU A 145 -7.15 -0.38 -3.38
CA LEU A 145 -6.35 -0.33 -2.15
C LEU A 145 -7.11 -0.86 -0.92
N GLU A 146 -8.38 -0.46 -0.74
CA GLU A 146 -9.19 -0.97 0.38
C GLU A 146 -9.39 -2.48 0.31
N ASN A 147 -9.60 -3.03 -0.88
CA ASN A 147 -9.75 -4.46 -1.10
C ASN A 147 -8.44 -5.20 -0.80
N VAL A 148 -7.30 -4.67 -1.25
CA VAL A 148 -5.97 -5.20 -0.98
C VAL A 148 -5.69 -5.21 0.52
N ILE A 149 -5.90 -4.09 1.21
CA ILE A 149 -5.72 -3.99 2.67
C ILE A 149 -6.62 -4.99 3.40
N ARG A 150 -7.81 -5.25 2.93
CA ARG A 150 -8.76 -6.18 3.56
C ARG A 150 -8.40 -7.65 3.36
N ALA A 151 -7.94 -8.00 2.16
CA ALA A 151 -7.77 -9.40 1.76
C ALA A 151 -6.40 -9.97 2.10
N LEU A 152 -5.34 -9.18 1.95
CA LEU A 152 -3.97 -9.67 2.13
C LEU A 152 -3.54 -9.67 3.59
N ASN A 153 -2.87 -10.75 3.99
CA ASN A 153 -2.41 -10.96 5.36
C ASN A 153 -0.89 -10.72 5.49
N LYS A 154 -0.40 -9.68 4.81
CA LYS A 154 1.03 -9.32 4.76
C LYS A 154 1.22 -7.85 5.16
N PRO A 155 2.42 -7.46 5.61
CA PRO A 155 2.77 -6.05 5.77
C PRO A 155 2.56 -5.27 4.48
N ILE A 156 1.91 -4.09 4.58
CA ILE A 156 1.64 -3.21 3.43
C ILE A 156 2.19 -1.83 3.73
N LEU A 157 3.14 -1.36 2.93
CA LEU A 157 3.62 0.01 2.95
C LEU A 157 2.84 0.81 1.89
N ILE A 158 2.11 1.83 2.35
CA ILE A 158 1.32 2.72 1.51
C ILE A 158 2.08 4.03 1.38
N THR A 159 2.41 4.41 0.14
CA THR A 159 3.15 5.65 -0.14
C THR A 159 2.22 6.76 -0.63
N LEU A 160 2.67 7.99 -0.44
CA LEU A 160 2.14 9.20 -1.05
C LEU A 160 2.86 9.48 -2.37
N PRO A 161 2.46 10.51 -3.15
CA PRO A 161 3.16 10.89 -4.39
C PRO A 161 4.65 11.18 -4.22
N GLU A 162 5.04 11.59 -3.01
CA GLU A 162 6.45 11.78 -2.63
C GLU A 162 6.84 10.79 -1.55
N PHE A 163 8.07 10.27 -1.65
CA PHE A 163 8.66 9.40 -0.64
C PHE A 163 10.11 9.77 -0.40
N ASN A 164 10.41 10.04 0.86
CA ASN A 164 11.75 10.12 1.42
C ASN A 164 11.92 8.99 2.45
N ALA A 165 13.13 8.44 2.54
CA ALA A 165 13.41 7.41 3.52
C ALA A 165 13.16 7.95 4.94
N PRO A 166 12.28 7.33 5.73
CA PRO A 166 11.93 7.84 7.04
C PRO A 166 13.11 7.82 7.99
N GLN A 167 13.19 8.86 8.85
CA GLN A 167 14.20 9.01 9.89
C GLN A 167 13.63 8.73 11.28
N ARG A 168 12.30 8.89 11.44
CA ARG A 168 11.59 8.71 12.69
C ARG A 168 10.19 8.14 12.40
N PHE A 169 9.75 7.21 13.22
CA PHE A 169 8.42 6.63 13.04
C PHE A 169 7.59 6.67 14.33
N MET A 170 6.28 6.62 14.17
CA MET A 170 5.37 6.38 15.27
C MET A 170 4.55 5.11 15.07
N ILE A 171 4.19 4.45 16.17
CA ILE A 171 3.23 3.36 16.22
C ILE A 171 1.94 3.92 16.84
N ALA A 172 0.85 3.92 16.07
CA ALA A 172 -0.48 4.19 16.60
C ALA A 172 -0.95 2.97 17.40
N TYR A 173 -0.95 3.10 18.72
CA TYR A 173 -1.18 2.00 19.65
C TYR A 173 -2.45 2.26 20.46
N ASP A 174 -3.36 1.28 20.52
CA ASP A 174 -4.63 1.36 21.25
C ASP A 174 -4.81 0.23 22.27
N GLY A 175 -3.74 -0.52 22.56
CA GLY A 175 -3.78 -1.67 23.47
C GLY A 175 -4.50 -2.89 22.92
N SER A 176 -5.04 -2.85 21.70
CA SER A 176 -5.69 -4.00 21.07
C SER A 176 -4.71 -5.12 20.74
N GLU A 177 -5.22 -6.33 20.59
CA GLU A 177 -4.42 -7.47 20.14
C GLU A 177 -3.72 -7.19 18.80
N THR A 178 -4.40 -6.50 17.90
CA THR A 178 -3.85 -6.13 16.58
C THR A 178 -2.72 -5.13 16.69
N ALA A 179 -2.86 -4.10 17.52
CA ALA A 179 -1.81 -3.12 17.78
C ALA A 179 -0.60 -3.77 18.48
N THR A 180 -0.85 -4.68 19.42
CA THR A 180 0.20 -5.44 20.09
C THR A 180 0.97 -6.33 19.12
N LYS A 181 0.28 -7.06 18.22
CA LYS A 181 0.92 -7.85 17.16
C LYS A 181 1.73 -6.98 16.20
N ALA A 182 1.24 -5.79 15.87
CA ALA A 182 1.98 -4.84 15.04
C ALA A 182 3.27 -4.39 15.74
N LEU A 183 3.21 -4.06 17.02
CA LEU A 183 4.36 -3.69 17.84
C LEU A 183 5.40 -4.84 17.89
N GLU A 184 4.96 -6.09 18.07
CA GLU A 184 5.84 -7.26 18.07
C GLU A 184 6.54 -7.45 16.72
N LYS A 185 5.81 -7.31 15.61
CA LYS A 185 6.41 -7.35 14.27
C LYS A 185 7.45 -6.26 14.03
N VAL A 186 7.23 -5.05 14.56
CA VAL A 186 8.25 -4.00 14.54
C VAL A 186 9.46 -4.42 15.36
N ALA A 187 9.27 -4.93 16.58
CA ALA A 187 10.35 -5.36 17.46
C ALA A 187 11.23 -6.47 16.83
N GLU A 188 10.65 -7.35 16.03
CA GLU A 188 11.32 -8.48 15.38
C GLU A 188 11.92 -8.15 14.01
N SER A 189 11.52 -7.03 13.39
CA SER A 189 11.92 -6.67 12.03
C SER A 189 13.11 -5.73 11.99
N ASP A 190 14.04 -5.96 11.05
CA ASP A 190 15.16 -5.04 10.81
C ASP A 190 14.75 -3.77 10.04
N LEU A 191 13.52 -3.71 9.50
CA LEU A 191 13.07 -2.63 8.62
C LEU A 191 13.24 -1.24 9.26
N LEU A 192 12.84 -1.11 10.53
CA LEU A 192 12.80 0.17 11.26
C LEU A 192 13.93 0.31 12.29
N LYS A 193 14.84 -0.68 12.38
CA LYS A 193 15.96 -0.61 13.33
C LYS A 193 16.85 0.60 13.07
N GLY A 194 17.29 1.21 14.17
CA GLY A 194 18.14 2.41 14.16
C GLY A 194 17.40 3.72 13.99
N MET A 195 16.05 3.69 13.92
CA MET A 195 15.22 4.89 13.90
C MET A 195 14.57 5.11 15.28
N PRO A 196 14.49 6.37 15.79
CA PRO A 196 13.69 6.70 16.96
C PRO A 196 12.22 6.27 16.74
N ALA A 197 11.65 5.64 17.78
CA ALA A 197 10.30 5.08 17.78
C ALA A 197 9.41 5.84 18.76
N HIS A 198 8.27 6.34 18.31
CA HIS A 198 7.26 6.90 19.18
C HIS A 198 6.07 5.97 19.28
N ILE A 199 5.68 5.55 20.49
CA ILE A 199 4.46 4.76 20.71
C ILE A 199 3.40 5.73 21.21
N VAL A 200 2.38 5.96 20.40
CA VAL A 200 1.38 7.00 20.67
C VAL A 200 0.02 6.36 20.90
N MET A 201 -0.53 6.58 22.08
CA MET A 201 -1.88 6.15 22.45
C MET A 201 -2.78 7.38 22.62
N VAL A 202 -3.95 7.33 21.99
CA VAL A 202 -4.98 8.36 22.17
C VAL A 202 -6.07 7.79 23.07
N ALA A 203 -6.06 8.14 24.33
CA ALA A 203 -6.99 7.65 25.34
C ALA A 203 -7.12 8.62 26.52
N GLU A 204 -8.03 8.32 27.44
CA GLU A 204 -8.07 8.99 28.74
C GLU A 204 -6.81 8.63 29.57
N ASP A 205 -6.33 9.58 30.35
CA ASP A 205 -5.16 9.37 31.21
C ASP A 205 -5.59 8.61 32.46
N ASP A 206 -5.45 7.30 32.41
CA ASP A 206 -5.69 6.41 33.53
C ASP A 206 -4.56 5.39 33.73
N ASN A 207 -4.55 4.74 34.88
CA ASN A 207 -3.50 3.79 35.25
C ASN A 207 -3.40 2.58 34.32
N ASN A 208 -4.49 2.18 33.69
CA ASN A 208 -4.53 1.02 32.79
C ASN A 208 -3.86 1.36 31.44
N HIS A 209 -4.22 2.50 30.84
CA HIS A 209 -3.61 2.96 29.58
C HIS A 209 -2.11 3.27 29.77
N GLN A 210 -1.75 3.90 30.89
CA GLN A 210 -0.35 4.13 31.25
C GLN A 210 0.45 2.82 31.38
N ALA A 211 -0.11 1.81 32.06
CA ALA A 211 0.55 0.50 32.21
C ALA A 211 0.73 -0.22 30.87
N GLN A 212 -0.28 -0.21 30.01
CA GLN A 212 -0.21 -0.79 28.66
C GLN A 212 0.86 -0.09 27.80
N LEU A 213 0.87 1.22 27.84
CA LEU A 213 1.80 2.04 27.07
C LEU A 213 3.25 1.84 27.54
N ASN A 214 3.49 1.82 28.86
CA ASN A 214 4.80 1.52 29.43
C ASN A 214 5.29 0.11 29.07
N SER A 215 4.40 -0.87 29.04
CA SER A 215 4.73 -2.23 28.61
C SER A 215 5.15 -2.28 27.13
N ALA A 216 4.45 -1.56 26.28
CA ALA A 216 4.76 -1.44 24.86
C ALA A 216 6.13 -0.77 24.63
N GLU A 217 6.42 0.31 25.36
CA GLU A 217 7.72 1.00 25.33
C GLU A 217 8.87 0.07 25.74
N GLN A 218 8.74 -0.61 26.89
CA GLN A 218 9.75 -1.54 27.36
C GLN A 218 10.00 -2.69 26.39
N ARG A 219 8.96 -3.13 25.67
CA ARG A 219 9.09 -4.16 24.63
C ARG A 219 9.96 -3.70 23.47
N LEU A 220 9.81 -2.45 22.99
CA LEU A 220 10.67 -1.89 21.93
C LEU A 220 12.08 -1.60 22.42
N ILE A 221 12.24 -1.05 23.62
CA ILE A 221 13.56 -0.83 24.25
C ILE A 221 14.32 -2.15 24.36
N SER A 222 13.64 -3.22 24.82
CA SER A 222 14.24 -4.54 24.91
C SER A 222 14.63 -5.15 23.56
N ALA A 223 13.99 -4.70 22.48
CA ALA A 223 14.33 -5.05 21.10
C ALA A 223 15.41 -4.16 20.48
N GLY A 224 15.94 -3.19 21.24
CA GLY A 224 17.04 -2.32 20.82
C GLY A 224 16.63 -1.03 20.12
N PHE A 225 15.37 -0.60 20.27
CA PHE A 225 14.89 0.69 19.75
C PHE A 225 15.11 1.80 20.78
N ASP A 226 15.39 3.00 20.29
CA ASP A 226 15.24 4.25 21.06
C ASP A 226 13.73 4.61 21.01
N ALA A 227 13.01 4.20 22.06
CA ALA A 227 11.54 4.28 22.10
C ALA A 227 11.08 5.30 23.14
N THR A 228 10.06 6.08 22.75
CA THR A 228 9.38 7.04 23.62
C THR A 228 7.88 6.81 23.57
N ALA A 229 7.24 6.74 24.74
CA ALA A 229 5.81 6.55 24.86
C ALA A 229 5.08 7.88 25.09
N ALA A 230 3.94 8.09 24.46
CA ALA A 230 3.10 9.27 24.64
C ALA A 230 1.62 8.89 24.74
N LEU A 231 0.99 9.27 25.85
CA LEU A 231 -0.46 9.22 26.03
C LEU A 231 -1.03 10.62 25.76
N ILE A 232 -1.88 10.72 24.75
CA ILE A 232 -2.48 11.99 24.33
C ILE A 232 -4.00 11.92 24.33
N GLN A 233 -4.65 13.05 24.48
CA GLN A 233 -6.11 13.13 24.50
C GLN A 233 -6.66 13.75 23.22
N GLY A 234 -7.92 13.48 22.91
CA GLY A 234 -8.62 14.08 21.76
C GLY A 234 -9.25 13.08 20.82
N ALA A 235 -9.67 13.56 19.67
CA ALA A 235 -10.14 12.70 18.60
C ALA A 235 -8.93 12.01 17.95
N VAL A 236 -8.97 10.68 17.84
CA VAL A 236 -7.83 9.82 17.45
C VAL A 236 -7.08 10.37 16.25
N GLU A 237 -7.79 10.69 15.19
CA GLU A 237 -7.20 11.12 13.93
C GLU A 237 -6.47 12.46 14.06
N SER A 238 -7.16 13.51 14.54
CA SER A 238 -6.56 14.83 14.70
C SER A 238 -5.42 14.85 15.72
N ALA A 239 -5.54 14.06 16.80
CA ALA A 239 -4.51 13.97 17.83
C ALA A 239 -3.23 13.29 17.28
N LEU A 240 -3.35 12.19 16.51
CA LEU A 240 -2.22 11.53 15.87
C LEU A 240 -1.57 12.42 14.80
N HIS A 241 -2.35 13.12 13.98
CA HIS A 241 -1.81 14.06 13.00
C HIS A 241 -1.09 15.26 13.66
N GLN A 242 -1.64 15.77 14.76
CA GLN A 242 -0.96 16.85 15.50
C GLN A 242 0.35 16.36 16.09
N TYR A 243 0.33 15.19 16.76
CA TYR A 243 1.54 14.61 17.32
C TYR A 243 2.61 14.33 16.26
N GLN A 244 2.20 13.82 15.09
CA GLN A 244 3.06 13.58 13.95
C GLN A 244 3.82 14.83 13.52
N ARG A 245 3.10 15.96 13.39
CA ARG A 245 3.73 17.23 13.00
C ARG A 245 4.64 17.81 14.10
N ASP A 246 4.21 17.75 15.35
CA ASP A 246 4.94 18.32 16.49
C ASP A 246 6.27 17.59 16.79
N ASN A 247 6.38 16.33 16.31
CA ASN A 247 7.54 15.47 16.57
C ASN A 247 8.29 15.08 15.30
N ASP A 248 8.01 15.71 14.15
CA ASP A 248 8.67 15.45 12.86
C ASP A 248 8.65 13.94 12.49
N ILE A 249 7.50 13.29 12.63
CA ILE A 249 7.34 11.86 12.29
C ILE A 249 7.19 11.69 10.77
N ASP A 250 7.97 10.79 10.20
CA ASP A 250 8.04 10.54 8.77
C ASP A 250 7.27 9.27 8.32
N LEU A 251 6.97 8.38 9.25
CA LEU A 251 6.29 7.12 8.99
C LEU A 251 5.33 6.78 10.12
N MET A 252 4.11 6.43 9.78
CA MET A 252 3.14 5.88 10.75
C MET A 252 3.06 4.37 10.60
N VAL A 253 3.17 3.66 11.70
CA VAL A 253 2.93 2.22 11.80
C VAL A 253 1.62 1.99 12.53
N MET A 254 0.77 1.13 12.01
CA MET A 254 -0.46 0.77 12.68
C MET A 254 -0.86 -0.68 12.42
N GLY A 255 -1.55 -1.27 13.39
CA GLY A 255 -2.20 -2.56 13.21
C GLY A 255 -3.38 -2.43 12.23
N ALA A 256 -3.53 -3.39 11.35
CA ALA A 256 -4.66 -3.45 10.43
C ALA A 256 -5.52 -4.68 10.70
N TYR A 257 -6.80 -4.47 10.88
CA TYR A 257 -7.84 -5.52 10.96
C TYR A 257 -7.58 -6.68 11.95
N GLY A 258 -7.96 -6.49 13.21
CA GLY A 258 -8.02 -7.57 14.20
C GLY A 258 -9.08 -8.64 13.86
N HIS A 259 -8.92 -9.82 14.45
CA HIS A 259 -9.85 -10.97 14.36
C HIS A 259 -11.21 -10.73 15.07
N SER A 260 -11.90 -9.63 14.81
CA SER A 260 -13.28 -9.54 15.25
C SER A 260 -14.18 -10.26 14.24
N ARG A 261 -15.16 -11.03 14.76
CA ARG A 261 -16.14 -11.84 14.00
C ARG A 261 -17.03 -11.04 13.02
N ILE A 262 -16.71 -9.76 12.80
CA ILE A 262 -17.47 -8.83 11.94
C ILE A 262 -16.68 -8.57 10.65
N ARG A 263 -16.26 -9.64 9.97
CA ARG A 263 -15.59 -9.57 8.65
C ARG A 263 -16.47 -9.04 7.51
N GLN A 264 -17.78 -8.91 7.70
CA GLN A 264 -18.69 -8.68 6.57
C GLN A 264 -19.14 -7.22 6.37
N PHE A 265 -18.99 -6.30 7.35
CA PHE A 265 -19.69 -5.02 7.24
C PHE A 265 -18.92 -3.73 7.55
N LEU A 266 -17.71 -3.79 8.14
CA LEU A 266 -16.97 -2.55 8.41
C LEU A 266 -15.48 -2.72 8.05
N VAL A 267 -15.07 -2.07 6.99
CA VAL A 267 -13.70 -1.54 6.89
C VAL A 267 -13.48 -0.83 8.21
N GLY A 268 -12.46 -1.20 9.00
CA GLY A 268 -12.17 -0.49 10.23
C GLY A 268 -12.15 0.99 9.91
N SER A 269 -13.20 1.72 10.29
CA SER A 269 -13.44 3.10 9.86
C SER A 269 -12.22 3.98 10.12
N ASN A 270 -11.47 3.67 11.17
CA ASN A 270 -10.26 4.38 11.56
C ASN A 270 -9.06 4.06 10.64
N THR A 271 -8.84 2.78 10.26
CA THR A 271 -7.70 2.44 9.37
C THR A 271 -7.87 3.07 7.99
N ALA A 272 -9.04 2.90 7.36
CA ALA A 272 -9.30 3.50 6.04
C ALA A 272 -9.25 5.02 6.10
N LYS A 273 -9.78 5.62 7.17
CA LYS A 273 -9.77 7.07 7.38
C LYS A 273 -8.34 7.58 7.59
N MET A 274 -7.53 6.91 8.42
CA MET A 274 -6.12 7.24 8.60
C MET A 274 -5.33 7.14 7.31
N VAL A 275 -5.50 6.06 6.53
CA VAL A 275 -4.83 5.92 5.22
C VAL A 275 -5.23 7.03 4.25
N ARG A 276 -6.51 7.41 4.25
CA ARG A 276 -7.02 8.49 3.40
C ARG A 276 -6.46 9.85 3.75
N MET A 277 -6.37 10.15 5.04
CA MET A 277 -6.08 11.49 5.56
C MET A 277 -4.61 11.71 5.91
N SER A 278 -3.79 10.66 5.91
CA SER A 278 -2.37 10.78 6.27
C SER A 278 -1.57 11.63 5.29
N ASP A 279 -0.72 12.49 5.85
CA ASP A 279 0.26 13.29 5.11
C ASP A 279 1.64 12.62 5.05
N ILE A 280 1.78 11.45 5.65
CA ILE A 280 3.01 10.64 5.66
C ILE A 280 2.70 9.20 5.24
N PRO A 281 3.69 8.42 4.76
CA PRO A 281 3.54 7.00 4.47
C PRO A 281 3.03 6.20 5.67
N ILE A 282 2.27 5.15 5.40
CA ILE A 282 1.73 4.25 6.45
C ILE A 282 2.20 2.82 6.21
N LEU A 283 2.74 2.20 7.24
CA LEU A 283 3.04 0.78 7.29
C LEU A 283 1.93 0.06 8.07
N LEU A 284 1.13 -0.72 7.37
CA LEU A 284 0.09 -1.56 7.96
C LEU A 284 0.66 -2.94 8.29
N LEU A 285 0.49 -3.38 9.53
CA LEU A 285 0.93 -4.68 10.04
C LEU A 285 -0.27 -5.51 10.51
N ARG A 286 -0.21 -6.82 10.27
CA ARG A 286 -1.24 -7.78 10.67
C ARG A 286 -0.67 -8.94 11.47
#